data_c69bbbe4f4bdb09036a43ed3bca0adda
#
_entry.id   c69bbbe4f4bdb09036a43ed3bca0adda
#
_cell.length_a   1.000
_cell.length_b   1.000
_cell.length_c   1.000
_cell.angle_alpha   90.00
_cell.angle_beta   90.00
_cell.angle_gamma   90.00
#
_symmetry.space_group_name_H-M   'P 1'
#
loop_
_entity.id
_entity.type
_entity.pdbx_description
1 polymer ?
#
loop_
_entity_poly.entity_id
_entity_poly.type
_entity_poly.pdbx_seq_one_letter_code
_entity_poly.pdbx_strand_id
1 'polypeptide(L)'
;MAEEAQKNIGTWYIDPDAEDRMADGHAPIWRHLIDLMLERDLSDKSVLDFGCNQGGLLRHLYAIRPFRKALGIDIAETSIAKAETLKGNLPIQHQVGSRLEGWSDEFDLAVSHEVIYLIPDIDAHAADIRQALKPGGVYYAVTGCHTDNPLWPRWRELVANRTNTVVQDRSITDYGRAFEKAGFDVSARKLEYEGFIPFVADGWTPDFADALDYYTQTKIVFRLVKR
;
A
#
# COMPACT_ATOMS: atom_id res chain seq x y z
N MET A 1 4.75 19.33 -19.45
CA MET A 1 5.92 19.41 -18.56
C MET A 1 6.09 18.02 -17.99
N ALA A 2 7.28 17.43 -18.10
CA ALA A 2 7.52 16.14 -17.45
C ALA A 2 7.42 16.38 -15.93
N GLU A 3 6.49 15.69 -15.31
CA GLU A 3 6.26 15.78 -13.88
C GLU A 3 7.46 15.15 -13.18
N GLU A 4 8.02 15.88 -12.22
CA GLU A 4 9.22 15.46 -11.51
C GLU A 4 8.89 14.20 -10.71
N ALA A 5 9.58 13.09 -10.97
CA ALA A 5 9.43 11.86 -10.20
C ALA A 5 9.67 12.17 -8.71
N GLN A 6 8.88 11.56 -7.83
CA GLN A 6 9.02 11.76 -6.39
C GLN A 6 10.45 11.42 -5.97
N LYS A 7 11.12 12.35 -5.27
CA LYS A 7 12.53 12.21 -4.87
C LYS A 7 12.71 11.04 -3.91
N ASN A 8 13.73 10.23 -4.12
CA ASN A 8 14.11 9.16 -3.22
C ASN A 8 14.43 9.68 -1.80
N ILE A 9 14.10 8.88 -0.81
CA ILE A 9 14.36 9.15 0.61
C ILE A 9 15.13 7.98 1.22
N GLY A 10 15.72 8.16 2.40
CA GLY A 10 16.39 7.07 3.13
C GLY A 10 15.37 6.07 3.69
N THR A 11 14.51 6.55 4.58
CA THR A 11 13.43 5.82 5.25
C THR A 11 12.15 6.63 5.19
N TRP A 12 11.00 5.98 5.34
CA TRP A 12 9.71 6.68 5.44
C TRP A 12 9.61 7.46 6.75
N TYR A 13 9.84 6.80 7.91
CA TYR A 13 9.97 7.50 9.19
C TYR A 13 11.29 8.27 9.28
N ILE A 14 11.28 9.41 9.99
CA ILE A 14 12.49 10.13 10.39
C ILE A 14 13.29 9.28 11.39
N ASP A 15 12.60 8.56 12.28
CA ASP A 15 13.19 7.58 13.21
C ASP A 15 13.25 6.18 12.58
N PRO A 16 14.44 5.64 12.23
CA PRO A 16 14.58 4.32 11.62
C PRO A 16 14.06 3.17 12.50
N ASP A 17 14.15 3.29 13.83
CA ASP A 17 13.64 2.27 14.75
C ASP A 17 12.11 2.20 14.73
N ALA A 18 11.43 3.33 14.48
CA ALA A 18 9.97 3.34 14.28
C ALA A 18 9.58 2.62 12.99
N GLU A 19 10.38 2.75 11.93
CA GLU A 19 10.16 2.03 10.67
C GLU A 19 10.26 0.52 10.85
N ASP A 20 11.23 0.05 11.62
CA ASP A 20 11.40 -1.38 11.88
C ASP A 20 10.22 -1.99 12.64
N ARG A 21 9.67 -1.26 13.60
CA ARG A 21 8.48 -1.71 14.38
C ARG A 21 7.17 -1.66 13.58
N MET A 22 7.11 -0.87 12.52
CA MET A 22 5.89 -0.69 11.72
C MET A 22 5.42 -2.02 11.09
N ALA A 23 6.35 -2.84 10.61
CA ALA A 23 6.02 -4.12 9.98
C ALA A 23 5.29 -5.08 10.95
N ASP A 24 5.71 -5.13 12.21
CA ASP A 24 5.07 -5.97 13.23
C ASP A 24 3.63 -5.51 13.51
N GLY A 25 3.42 -4.19 13.59
CA GLY A 25 2.08 -3.61 13.78
C GLY A 25 1.14 -3.86 12.61
N HIS A 26 1.68 -3.91 11.39
CA HIS A 26 0.88 -4.14 10.17
C HIS A 26 0.60 -5.63 9.87
N ALA A 27 1.37 -6.56 10.39
CA ALA A 27 1.27 -7.98 10.06
C ALA A 27 -0.15 -8.57 10.24
N PRO A 28 -0.91 -8.28 11.32
CA PRO A 28 -2.29 -8.76 11.46
C PRO A 28 -3.22 -8.22 10.37
N ILE A 29 -3.05 -6.94 10.01
CA ILE A 29 -3.85 -6.26 8.99
C ILE A 29 -3.53 -6.83 7.59
N TRP A 30 -2.27 -7.07 7.29
CA TRP A 30 -1.88 -7.72 6.02
C TRP A 30 -2.48 -9.11 5.89
N ARG A 31 -2.49 -9.89 6.97
CA ARG A 31 -3.10 -11.22 6.98
C ARG A 31 -4.58 -11.15 6.68
N HIS A 32 -5.31 -10.24 7.34
CA HIS A 32 -6.71 -10.01 7.09
C HIS A 32 -6.97 -9.53 5.64
N LEU A 33 -6.16 -8.59 5.12
CA LEU A 33 -6.24 -8.17 3.72
C LEU A 33 -6.08 -9.34 2.76
N ILE A 34 -5.09 -10.20 2.98
CA ILE A 34 -4.84 -11.40 2.15
C ILE A 34 -6.08 -12.31 2.17
N ASP A 35 -6.73 -12.48 3.33
CA ASP A 35 -7.96 -13.27 3.46
C ASP A 35 -9.14 -12.65 2.71
N LEU A 36 -9.20 -11.33 2.58
CA LEU A 36 -10.22 -10.61 1.81
C LEU A 36 -10.01 -10.70 0.28
N MET A 37 -8.79 -10.89 -0.20
CA MET A 37 -8.50 -11.01 -1.64
C MET A 37 -9.22 -12.21 -2.26
N LEU A 38 -9.82 -12.02 -3.44
CA LEU A 38 -10.57 -13.06 -4.15
C LEU A 38 -9.63 -14.06 -4.86
N GLU A 39 -8.43 -13.63 -5.23
CA GLU A 39 -7.42 -14.41 -5.94
C GLU A 39 -6.75 -15.40 -4.97
N ARG A 40 -7.29 -16.63 -4.89
CA ARG A 40 -6.88 -17.67 -3.91
C ARG A 40 -5.62 -18.41 -4.30
N ASP A 41 -5.38 -18.61 -5.59
CA ASP A 41 -4.20 -19.27 -6.12
C ASP A 41 -3.31 -18.26 -6.86
N LEU A 42 -2.10 -18.06 -6.34
CA LEU A 42 -1.09 -17.18 -6.93
C LEU A 42 0.13 -17.95 -7.45
N SER A 43 0.12 -19.28 -7.48
CA SER A 43 1.28 -20.11 -7.75
C SER A 43 1.95 -19.84 -9.11
N ASP A 44 1.17 -19.44 -10.12
CA ASP A 44 1.65 -19.07 -11.46
C ASP A 44 1.69 -17.55 -11.70
N LYS A 45 1.34 -16.73 -10.70
CA LYS A 45 1.13 -15.30 -10.83
C LYS A 45 2.39 -14.47 -10.59
N SER A 46 2.42 -13.30 -11.25
CA SER A 46 3.38 -12.22 -10.97
C SER A 46 2.70 -11.16 -10.12
N VAL A 47 3.35 -10.72 -9.05
CA VAL A 47 2.80 -9.79 -8.06
C VAL A 47 3.62 -8.51 -8.01
N LEU A 48 2.96 -7.35 -7.88
CA LEU A 48 3.57 -6.05 -7.63
C LEU A 48 3.14 -5.56 -6.23
N ASP A 49 4.08 -5.05 -5.44
CA ASP A 49 3.80 -4.28 -4.21
C ASP A 49 4.33 -2.86 -4.40
N PHE A 50 3.43 -1.89 -4.54
CA PHE A 50 3.77 -0.49 -4.73
C PHE A 50 3.80 0.24 -3.39
N GLY A 51 4.97 0.79 -3.02
CA GLY A 51 5.26 1.29 -1.68
C GLY A 51 5.53 0.15 -0.70
N CYS A 52 6.40 -0.78 -1.10
CA CYS A 52 6.63 -2.03 -0.39
C CYS A 52 7.42 -1.87 0.91
N ASN A 53 8.04 -0.71 1.17
CA ASN A 53 8.91 -0.45 2.30
C ASN A 53 9.94 -1.59 2.48
N GLN A 54 10.04 -2.22 3.63
CA GLN A 54 10.93 -3.36 3.91
C GLN A 54 10.39 -4.72 3.39
N GLY A 55 9.41 -4.73 2.47
CA GLY A 55 8.89 -5.92 1.79
C GLY A 55 8.05 -6.85 2.68
N GLY A 56 7.52 -6.35 3.79
CA GLY A 56 6.77 -7.15 4.77
C GLY A 56 5.51 -7.80 4.18
N LEU A 57 4.71 -7.03 3.45
CA LEU A 57 3.46 -7.52 2.84
C LEU A 57 3.73 -8.66 1.84
N LEU A 58 4.73 -8.53 0.97
CA LEU A 58 5.08 -9.59 0.02
C LEU A 58 5.54 -10.87 0.70
N ARG A 59 6.33 -10.78 1.78
CA ARG A 59 6.74 -11.97 2.53
C ARG A 59 5.56 -12.66 3.20
N HIS A 60 4.61 -11.91 3.78
CA HIS A 60 3.37 -12.45 4.36
C HIS A 60 2.48 -13.08 3.29
N LEU A 61 2.32 -12.42 2.15
CA LEU A 61 1.55 -12.94 1.03
C LEU A 61 2.13 -14.27 0.53
N TYR A 62 3.44 -14.34 0.34
CA TYR A 62 4.11 -15.58 -0.11
C TYR A 62 3.94 -16.72 0.88
N ALA A 63 4.03 -16.45 2.18
CA ALA A 63 3.87 -17.47 3.21
C ALA A 63 2.44 -18.07 3.25
N ILE A 64 1.42 -17.30 2.87
CA ILE A 64 0.01 -17.73 2.88
C ILE A 64 -0.42 -18.23 1.51
N ARG A 65 -0.02 -17.54 0.44
CA ARG A 65 -0.32 -17.82 -0.97
C ARG A 65 0.92 -17.67 -1.81
N PRO A 66 1.75 -18.73 -1.95
CA PRO A 66 2.95 -18.67 -2.78
C PRO A 66 2.64 -18.18 -4.21
N PHE A 67 3.51 -17.33 -4.74
CA PHE A 67 3.42 -16.78 -6.09
C PHE A 67 4.68 -17.12 -6.89
N ARG A 68 4.64 -17.02 -8.22
CA ARG A 68 5.75 -17.33 -9.11
C ARG A 68 6.91 -16.36 -8.96
N LYS A 69 6.61 -15.03 -8.93
CA LYS A 69 7.58 -13.96 -8.75
C LYS A 69 6.89 -12.69 -8.27
N ALA A 70 7.64 -11.80 -7.63
CA ALA A 70 7.14 -10.48 -7.27
C ALA A 70 8.18 -9.39 -7.46
N LEU A 71 7.67 -8.15 -7.64
CA LEU A 71 8.41 -6.90 -7.57
C LEU A 71 7.84 -6.06 -6.42
N GLY A 72 8.71 -5.63 -5.50
CA GLY A 72 8.43 -4.54 -4.57
C GLY A 72 9.11 -3.26 -5.05
N ILE A 73 8.39 -2.14 -5.08
CA ILE A 73 8.95 -0.83 -5.41
C ILE A 73 8.68 0.17 -4.30
N ASP A 74 9.69 0.95 -3.92
CA ASP A 74 9.57 2.01 -2.91
C ASP A 74 10.61 3.09 -3.17
N ILE A 75 10.34 4.34 -2.75
CA ILE A 75 11.29 5.45 -2.83
C ILE A 75 12.33 5.45 -1.70
N ALA A 76 12.12 4.63 -0.66
CA ALA A 76 12.96 4.56 0.54
C ALA A 76 14.15 3.61 0.32
N GLU A 77 15.30 4.16 -0.03
CA GLU A 77 16.50 3.38 -0.41
C GLU A 77 16.99 2.44 0.70
N THR A 78 17.01 2.91 1.95
CA THR A 78 17.43 2.10 3.10
C THR A 78 16.43 0.97 3.37
N SER A 79 15.14 1.24 3.22
CA SER A 79 14.08 0.24 3.39
C SER A 79 14.17 -0.84 2.31
N ILE A 80 14.45 -0.47 1.06
CA ILE A 80 14.67 -1.41 -0.04
C ILE A 80 15.91 -2.28 0.20
N ALA A 81 17.03 -1.70 0.65
CA ALA A 81 18.24 -2.46 0.97
C ALA A 81 17.96 -3.51 2.08
N LYS A 82 17.15 -3.14 3.08
CA LYS A 82 16.72 -4.06 4.13
C LYS A 82 15.75 -5.12 3.60
N ALA A 83 14.80 -4.75 2.74
CA ALA A 83 13.88 -5.68 2.08
C ALA A 83 14.64 -6.78 1.32
N GLU A 84 15.70 -6.41 0.58
CA GLU A 84 16.57 -7.36 -0.14
C GLU A 84 17.26 -8.35 0.81
N THR A 85 17.67 -7.89 2.00
CA THR A 85 18.25 -8.77 3.03
C THR A 85 17.19 -9.71 3.62
N LEU A 86 16.01 -9.17 3.94
CA LEU A 86 14.95 -9.91 4.64
C LEU A 86 14.21 -10.92 3.76
N LYS A 87 14.24 -10.79 2.44
CA LYS A 87 13.56 -11.72 1.53
C LYS A 87 14.17 -13.12 1.51
N GLY A 88 15.47 -13.26 1.86
CA GLY A 88 16.18 -14.53 1.74
C GLY A 88 16.12 -15.07 0.32
N ASN A 89 15.67 -16.34 0.17
CA ASN A 89 15.54 -17.04 -1.13
C ASN A 89 14.15 -16.90 -1.77
N LEU A 90 13.28 -16.01 -1.28
CA LEU A 90 11.97 -15.81 -1.88
C LEU A 90 12.08 -15.20 -3.29
N PRO A 91 11.17 -15.54 -4.21
CA PRO A 91 11.18 -15.07 -5.60
C PRO A 91 10.69 -13.61 -5.69
N ILE A 92 11.30 -12.73 -4.91
CA ILE A 92 10.96 -11.31 -4.79
C ILE A 92 12.17 -10.50 -5.24
N GLN A 93 11.94 -9.52 -6.09
CA GLN A 93 12.89 -8.44 -6.40
C GLN A 93 12.41 -7.15 -5.78
N HIS A 94 13.32 -6.28 -5.36
CA HIS A 94 12.97 -4.95 -4.89
C HIS A 94 13.71 -3.88 -5.72
N GLN A 95 13.03 -2.76 -5.94
CA GLN A 95 13.55 -1.65 -6.74
C GLN A 95 13.28 -0.32 -6.03
N VAL A 96 14.27 0.55 -6.02
CA VAL A 96 14.08 1.94 -5.57
C VAL A 96 13.42 2.73 -6.68
N GLY A 97 12.33 3.43 -6.39
CA GLY A 97 11.65 4.30 -7.34
C GLY A 97 10.18 4.55 -7.01
N SER A 98 9.58 5.45 -7.78
CA SER A 98 8.18 5.87 -7.67
C SER A 98 7.37 5.68 -8.96
N ARG A 99 7.98 5.11 -10.02
CA ARG A 99 7.37 4.93 -11.33
C ARG A 99 7.55 3.50 -11.81
N LEU A 100 6.64 3.04 -12.64
CA LEU A 100 6.63 1.70 -13.24
C LEU A 100 7.07 1.74 -14.72
N GLU A 101 8.05 2.60 -15.02
CA GLU A 101 8.57 2.71 -16.38
C GLU A 101 9.21 1.39 -16.84
N GLY A 102 8.84 0.94 -18.04
CA GLY A 102 9.32 -0.32 -18.60
C GLY A 102 8.51 -1.56 -18.19
N TRP A 103 7.53 -1.43 -17.29
CA TRP A 103 6.62 -2.50 -16.93
C TRP A 103 5.30 -2.34 -17.70
N SER A 104 4.95 -3.33 -18.51
CA SER A 104 3.69 -3.35 -19.27
C SER A 104 3.16 -4.77 -19.34
N ASP A 105 1.89 -4.95 -18.95
CA ASP A 105 1.21 -6.26 -18.97
C ASP A 105 2.00 -7.38 -18.28
N GLU A 106 2.66 -7.05 -17.16
CA GLU A 106 3.58 -7.97 -16.47
C GLU A 106 2.94 -8.64 -15.25
N PHE A 107 2.09 -7.91 -14.51
CA PHE A 107 1.59 -8.37 -13.23
C PHE A 107 0.14 -8.84 -13.30
N ASP A 108 -0.14 -9.94 -12.63
CA ASP A 108 -1.49 -10.48 -12.46
C ASP A 108 -2.20 -9.81 -11.28
N LEU A 109 -1.43 -9.45 -10.26
CA LEU A 109 -1.89 -8.83 -9.02
C LEU A 109 -0.97 -7.67 -8.64
N ALA A 110 -1.55 -6.56 -8.26
CA ALA A 110 -0.84 -5.47 -7.59
C ALA A 110 -1.46 -5.21 -6.21
N VAL A 111 -0.64 -4.77 -5.25
CA VAL A 111 -1.07 -4.38 -3.91
C VAL A 111 -0.40 -3.07 -3.52
N SER A 112 -1.05 -2.29 -2.65
CA SER A 112 -0.42 -1.23 -1.86
C SER A 112 -1.15 -1.09 -0.53
N HIS A 113 -0.41 -0.84 0.54
CA HIS A 113 -0.98 -0.65 1.86
C HIS A 113 -0.44 0.63 2.49
N GLU A 114 -1.35 1.60 2.72
CA GLU A 114 -1.05 2.93 3.26
C GLU A 114 -0.04 3.72 2.40
N VAL A 115 -0.27 3.79 1.09
CA VAL A 115 0.63 4.46 0.13
C VAL A 115 -0.07 5.53 -0.69
N ILE A 116 -1.30 5.29 -1.20
CA ILE A 116 -1.93 6.14 -2.21
C ILE A 116 -2.15 7.60 -1.76
N TYR A 117 -2.20 7.86 -0.47
CA TYR A 117 -2.30 9.20 0.09
C TYR A 117 -0.98 10.00 0.04
N LEU A 118 0.14 9.34 -0.25
CA LEU A 118 1.46 9.96 -0.42
C LEU A 118 1.75 10.32 -1.89
N ILE A 119 0.95 9.83 -2.82
CA ILE A 119 1.17 10.01 -4.26
C ILE A 119 0.71 11.40 -4.70
N PRO A 120 1.61 12.27 -5.21
CA PRO A 120 1.24 13.62 -5.65
C PRO A 120 0.23 13.61 -6.80
N ASP A 121 0.48 12.82 -7.85
CA ASP A 121 -0.42 12.63 -8.99
C ASP A 121 -1.04 11.23 -8.97
N ILE A 122 -2.26 11.15 -8.46
CA ILE A 122 -3.00 9.88 -8.39
C ILE A 122 -3.49 9.43 -9.76
N ASP A 123 -3.73 10.35 -10.72
CA ASP A 123 -4.12 10.01 -12.09
C ASP A 123 -2.97 9.33 -12.82
N ALA A 124 -1.75 9.88 -12.72
CA ALA A 124 -0.54 9.26 -13.29
C ALA A 124 -0.25 7.90 -12.65
N HIS A 125 -0.36 7.79 -11.32
CA HIS A 125 -0.20 6.51 -10.63
C HIS A 125 -1.22 5.47 -11.09
N ALA A 126 -2.49 5.84 -11.22
CA ALA A 126 -3.53 4.93 -11.71
C ALA A 126 -3.22 4.43 -13.12
N ALA A 127 -2.72 5.31 -14.01
CA ALA A 127 -2.30 4.96 -15.35
C ALA A 127 -1.08 4.01 -15.35
N ASP A 128 -0.07 4.28 -14.53
CA ASP A 128 1.13 3.43 -14.39
C ASP A 128 0.77 2.02 -13.89
N ILE A 129 -0.03 1.92 -12.84
CA ILE A 129 -0.50 0.61 -12.33
C ILE A 129 -1.31 -0.13 -13.40
N ARG A 130 -2.20 0.58 -14.10
CA ARG A 130 -2.98 -0.04 -15.18
C ARG A 130 -2.09 -0.54 -16.31
N GLN A 131 -1.08 0.21 -16.69
CA GLN A 131 -0.12 -0.22 -17.72
C GLN A 131 0.63 -1.47 -17.27
N ALA A 132 1.09 -1.53 -16.02
CA ALA A 132 1.88 -2.64 -15.48
C ALA A 132 1.07 -3.93 -15.30
N LEU A 133 -0.24 -3.83 -15.05
CA LEU A 133 -1.13 -4.98 -14.91
C LEU A 133 -1.46 -5.61 -16.28
N LYS A 134 -1.58 -6.93 -16.32
CA LYS A 134 -2.15 -7.68 -17.45
C LYS A 134 -3.65 -7.36 -17.63
N PRO A 135 -4.22 -7.57 -18.82
CA PRO A 135 -5.68 -7.55 -18.98
C PRO A 135 -6.36 -8.48 -17.96
N GLY A 136 -7.37 -7.98 -17.26
CA GLY A 136 -8.02 -8.69 -16.15
C GLY A 136 -7.22 -8.73 -14.84
N GLY A 137 -6.01 -8.18 -14.81
CA GLY A 137 -5.21 -8.05 -13.60
C GLY A 137 -5.87 -7.15 -12.55
N VAL A 138 -5.56 -7.37 -11.29
CA VAL A 138 -6.24 -6.74 -10.15
C VAL A 138 -5.28 -5.93 -9.30
N TYR A 139 -5.69 -4.76 -8.87
CA TYR A 139 -4.98 -3.95 -7.89
C TYR A 139 -5.80 -3.79 -6.61
N TYR A 140 -5.22 -4.16 -5.48
CA TYR A 140 -5.75 -3.87 -4.14
C TYR A 140 -5.02 -2.68 -3.54
N ALA A 141 -5.72 -1.55 -3.38
CA ALA A 141 -5.20 -0.37 -2.69
C ALA A 141 -5.91 -0.21 -1.35
N VAL A 142 -5.13 -0.18 -0.27
CA VAL A 142 -5.66 -0.10 1.10
C VAL A 142 -5.19 1.18 1.75
N THR A 143 -6.12 1.96 2.29
CA THR A 143 -5.79 3.17 3.05
C THR A 143 -6.85 3.54 4.07
N GLY A 144 -6.41 4.11 5.18
CA GLY A 144 -7.25 4.86 6.12
C GLY A 144 -7.01 6.36 6.01
N CYS A 145 -6.05 6.78 5.16
CA CYS A 145 -5.65 8.17 4.98
C CYS A 145 -6.48 8.83 3.86
N HIS A 146 -7.61 9.41 4.23
CA HIS A 146 -8.53 10.11 3.33
C HIS A 146 -9.35 11.15 4.12
N THR A 147 -9.86 12.18 3.45
CA THR A 147 -10.58 13.30 4.07
C THR A 147 -11.91 12.89 4.70
N ASP A 148 -12.46 11.73 4.37
CA ASP A 148 -13.66 11.16 5.02
C ASP A 148 -13.34 10.47 6.36
N ASN A 149 -12.06 10.34 6.73
CA ASN A 149 -11.63 9.83 8.03
C ASN A 149 -11.66 10.98 9.07
N PRO A 150 -12.43 10.86 10.16
CA PRO A 150 -12.46 11.89 11.21
C PRO A 150 -11.09 12.18 11.84
N LEU A 151 -10.18 11.20 11.86
CA LEU A 151 -8.83 11.36 12.39
C LEU A 151 -7.84 11.98 11.40
N TRP A 152 -8.24 12.20 10.12
CA TRP A 152 -7.35 12.67 9.08
C TRP A 152 -6.65 14.01 9.41
N PRO A 153 -7.30 15.05 9.96
CA PRO A 153 -6.62 16.29 10.30
C PRO A 153 -5.44 16.07 11.26
N ARG A 154 -5.62 15.21 12.26
CA ARG A 154 -4.57 14.82 13.21
C ARG A 154 -3.47 14.00 12.54
N TRP A 155 -3.82 13.01 11.71
CA TRP A 155 -2.85 12.15 11.04
C TRP A 155 -1.97 12.90 10.07
N ARG A 156 -2.54 13.85 9.37
CA ARG A 156 -1.82 14.74 8.48
C ARG A 156 -0.66 15.43 9.18
N GLU A 157 -0.90 15.95 10.39
CA GLU A 157 0.14 16.57 11.23
C GLU A 157 1.16 15.52 11.71
N LEU A 158 0.71 14.33 12.12
CA LEU A 158 1.61 13.26 12.55
C LEU A 158 2.54 12.80 11.43
N VAL A 159 2.02 12.61 10.22
CA VAL A 159 2.84 12.25 9.04
C VAL A 159 3.85 13.36 8.76
N ALA A 160 3.42 14.62 8.69
CA ALA A 160 4.31 15.76 8.44
C ALA A 160 5.46 15.89 9.45
N ASN A 161 5.20 15.53 10.72
CA ASN A 161 6.19 15.66 11.80
C ASN A 161 7.06 14.42 12.00
N ARG A 162 6.66 13.25 11.51
CA ARG A 162 7.33 11.96 11.80
C ARG A 162 7.90 11.28 10.58
N THR A 163 7.61 11.78 9.37
CA THR A 163 8.03 11.11 8.14
C THR A 163 8.74 12.06 7.17
N ASN A 164 9.42 11.47 6.19
CA ASN A 164 10.12 12.20 5.12
C ASN A 164 9.24 12.41 3.88
N THR A 165 7.91 12.33 4.03
CA THR A 165 6.95 12.39 2.91
C THR A 165 5.92 13.50 3.09
N VAL A 166 5.24 13.85 1.99
CA VAL A 166 4.15 14.84 1.96
C VAL A 166 2.85 14.13 1.64
N VAL A 167 1.82 14.41 2.41
CA VAL A 167 0.49 13.82 2.23
C VAL A 167 -0.38 14.64 1.30
N GLN A 168 -1.36 13.97 0.68
CA GLN A 168 -2.35 14.58 -0.21
C GLN A 168 -3.75 14.48 0.41
N ASP A 169 -4.51 15.58 0.36
CA ASP A 169 -5.90 15.60 0.82
C ASP A 169 -6.82 15.09 -0.29
N ARG A 170 -7.28 13.85 -0.16
CA ARG A 170 -8.23 13.21 -1.09
C ARG A 170 -9.31 12.48 -0.32
N SER A 171 -10.53 12.53 -0.84
CA SER A 171 -11.64 11.72 -0.37
C SER A 171 -11.59 10.30 -0.98
N ILE A 172 -12.37 9.39 -0.42
CA ILE A 172 -12.58 8.05 -1.01
C ILE A 172 -13.09 8.18 -2.45
N THR A 173 -13.97 9.17 -2.69
CA THR A 173 -14.52 9.45 -4.02
C THR A 173 -13.45 9.92 -5.01
N ASP A 174 -12.50 10.76 -4.58
CA ASP A 174 -11.42 11.25 -5.43
C ASP A 174 -10.52 10.09 -5.89
N TYR A 175 -10.16 9.16 -4.99
CA TYR A 175 -9.44 7.94 -5.35
C TYR A 175 -10.24 7.11 -6.36
N GLY A 176 -11.52 6.83 -6.08
CA GLY A 176 -12.37 6.04 -6.96
C GLY A 176 -12.46 6.62 -8.38
N ARG A 177 -12.64 7.94 -8.50
CA ARG A 177 -12.70 8.63 -9.79
C ARG A 177 -11.38 8.59 -10.57
N ALA A 178 -10.25 8.72 -9.90
CA ALA A 178 -8.94 8.62 -10.55
C ALA A 178 -8.73 7.24 -11.17
N PHE A 179 -9.06 6.18 -10.45
CA PHE A 179 -8.96 4.81 -10.95
C PHE A 179 -9.99 4.50 -12.04
N GLU A 180 -11.23 4.96 -11.90
CA GLU A 180 -12.26 4.83 -12.96
C GLU A 180 -11.83 5.52 -14.26
N LYS A 181 -11.33 6.76 -14.16
CA LYS A 181 -10.80 7.55 -15.29
C LYS A 181 -9.64 6.84 -15.98
N ALA A 182 -8.78 6.15 -15.23
CA ALA A 182 -7.69 5.34 -15.78
C ALA A 182 -8.20 4.07 -16.49
N GLY A 183 -9.47 3.67 -16.35
CA GLY A 183 -10.07 2.52 -17.04
C GLY A 183 -10.10 1.24 -16.19
N PHE A 184 -10.16 1.36 -14.88
CA PHE A 184 -10.45 0.25 -13.99
C PHE A 184 -11.97 0.05 -13.78
N ASP A 185 -12.39 -1.19 -13.55
CA ASP A 185 -13.62 -1.48 -12.82
C ASP A 185 -13.35 -1.30 -11.34
N VAL A 186 -13.97 -0.27 -10.74
CA VAL A 186 -13.70 0.15 -9.36
C VAL A 186 -14.73 -0.45 -8.43
N SER A 187 -14.28 -1.16 -7.41
CA SER A 187 -15.09 -1.55 -6.27
C SER A 187 -14.32 -1.29 -4.97
N ALA A 188 -15.04 -1.07 -3.88
CA ALA A 188 -14.44 -0.84 -2.58
C ALA A 188 -15.27 -1.46 -1.47
N ARG A 189 -14.60 -1.76 -0.36
CA ARG A 189 -15.24 -2.16 0.89
C ARG A 189 -14.48 -1.58 2.07
N LYS A 190 -15.11 -1.57 3.23
CA LYS A 190 -14.41 -1.35 4.50
C LYS A 190 -13.51 -2.55 4.78
N LEU A 191 -12.38 -2.31 5.45
CA LEU A 191 -11.49 -3.41 5.85
C LEU A 191 -12.21 -4.39 6.80
N GLU A 192 -13.04 -3.89 7.72
CA GLU A 192 -13.85 -4.68 8.67
C GLU A 192 -12.99 -5.73 9.41
N TYR A 193 -11.90 -5.27 10.04
CA TYR A 193 -11.00 -6.17 10.74
C TYR A 193 -11.72 -6.90 11.89
N GLU A 194 -11.67 -8.22 11.90
CA GLU A 194 -12.40 -9.09 12.84
C GLU A 194 -11.57 -9.52 14.06
N GLY A 195 -10.29 -9.18 14.12
CA GLY A 195 -9.41 -9.55 15.24
C GLY A 195 -9.55 -8.61 16.44
N PHE A 196 -8.88 -8.97 17.56
CA PHE A 196 -8.69 -8.04 18.65
C PHE A 196 -7.76 -6.91 18.21
N ILE A 197 -8.21 -5.67 18.39
CA ILE A 197 -7.47 -4.46 18.05
C ILE A 197 -6.70 -4.03 19.29
N PRO A 198 -5.35 -4.09 19.28
CA PRO A 198 -4.57 -3.62 20.41
C PRO A 198 -4.68 -2.10 20.51
N PHE A 199 -4.90 -1.61 21.71
CA PHE A 199 -4.79 -0.18 22.00
C PHE A 199 -3.33 0.17 22.31
N VAL A 200 -2.72 0.92 21.41
CA VAL A 200 -1.36 1.44 21.59
C VAL A 200 -1.44 2.96 21.59
N ALA A 201 -1.05 3.56 22.71
CA ALA A 201 -1.06 5.02 22.85
C ALA A 201 0.13 5.67 22.08
N ASP A 202 0.19 5.45 20.78
CA ASP A 202 1.27 5.94 19.88
C ASP A 202 0.94 7.29 19.23
N GLY A 203 -0.26 7.79 19.47
CA GLY A 203 -0.77 9.05 18.95
C GLY A 203 -1.53 8.95 17.63
N TRP A 204 -1.57 7.77 16.95
CA TRP A 204 -2.37 7.59 15.75
C TRP A 204 -3.86 7.49 16.09
N THR A 205 -4.20 6.70 17.09
CA THR A 205 -5.56 6.59 17.63
C THR A 205 -5.57 7.13 19.05
N PRO A 206 -6.16 8.33 19.30
CA PRO A 206 -6.12 9.01 20.60
C PRO A 206 -6.74 8.19 21.72
N ASP A 207 -7.81 7.48 21.41
CA ASP A 207 -8.50 6.60 22.36
C ASP A 207 -8.88 5.25 21.73
N PHE A 208 -9.46 4.36 22.52
CA PHE A 208 -9.76 3.01 22.08
C PHE A 208 -10.98 2.97 21.13
N ALA A 209 -11.91 3.91 21.25
CA ALA A 209 -13.03 4.02 20.32
C ALA A 209 -12.54 4.40 18.92
N ASP A 210 -11.61 5.35 18.83
CA ASP A 210 -10.96 5.73 17.57
C ASP A 210 -10.24 4.55 16.91
N ALA A 211 -9.53 3.71 17.71
CA ALA A 211 -8.87 2.52 17.20
C ALA A 211 -9.88 1.52 16.61
N LEU A 212 -10.97 1.27 17.31
CA LEU A 212 -12.04 0.38 16.85
C LEU A 212 -12.66 0.91 15.56
N ASP A 213 -13.06 2.18 15.53
CA ASP A 213 -13.69 2.79 14.34
C ASP A 213 -12.75 2.80 13.14
N TYR A 214 -11.46 3.05 13.36
CA TYR A 214 -10.48 3.05 12.29
C TYR A 214 -10.42 1.70 11.58
N TYR A 215 -10.20 0.62 12.30
CA TYR A 215 -10.01 -0.70 11.70
C TYR A 215 -11.30 -1.35 11.20
N THR A 216 -12.47 -0.96 11.75
CA THR A 216 -13.75 -1.59 11.38
C THR A 216 -14.60 -0.75 10.43
N GLN A 217 -14.49 0.58 10.46
CA GLN A 217 -15.38 1.46 9.73
C GLN A 217 -14.67 2.39 8.74
N THR A 218 -13.45 2.82 9.04
CA THR A 218 -12.81 3.92 8.31
C THR A 218 -11.83 3.43 7.25
N LYS A 219 -11.03 2.40 7.55
CA LYS A 219 -10.04 1.85 6.62
C LYS A 219 -10.72 1.18 5.41
N ILE A 220 -10.34 1.60 4.20
CA ILE A 220 -10.95 1.18 2.93
C ILE A 220 -10.01 0.28 2.15
N VAL A 221 -10.58 -0.74 1.53
CA VAL A 221 -9.93 -1.62 0.56
C VAL A 221 -10.58 -1.39 -0.80
N PHE A 222 -9.85 -0.81 -1.73
CA PHE A 222 -10.24 -0.78 -3.14
C PHE A 222 -9.84 -2.09 -3.82
N ARG A 223 -10.70 -2.62 -4.65
CA ARG A 223 -10.41 -3.68 -5.63
C ARG A 223 -10.66 -3.13 -7.03
N LEU A 224 -9.61 -3.03 -7.81
CA LEU A 224 -9.54 -2.36 -9.09
C LEU A 224 -9.16 -3.39 -10.16
N VAL A 225 -10.06 -3.68 -11.09
CA VAL A 225 -9.83 -4.68 -12.15
C VAL A 225 -9.53 -3.96 -13.46
N LYS A 226 -8.38 -4.27 -14.09
CA LYS A 226 -8.04 -3.72 -15.40
C LYS A 226 -8.99 -4.27 -16.46
N ARG A 227 -9.74 -3.37 -17.13
CA ARG A 227 -10.55 -3.70 -18.31
C ARG A 227 -9.69 -4.04 -19.50
#